data_882bd36f1821b87f047c7536c48c9040
#
_entry.id   882bd36f1821b87f047c7536c48c9040
#
_cell.length_a   1.000
_cell.length_b   1.000
_cell.length_c   1.000
_cell.angle_alpha   90.00
_cell.angle_beta   90.00
_cell.angle_gamma   90.00
#
_symmetry.space_group_name_H-M   'P 1'
#
loop_
_entity.id
_entity.type
_entity.pdbx_description
1 polymer ?
#
loop_
_entity_poly.entity_id
_entity_poly.type
_entity_poly.pdbx_seq_one_letter_code
_entity_poly.pdbx_strand_id
1 'polypeptide(L)'
;MAFTHEKIETKSWLMIALILVVIAFGGLVEIVPLFFQRSTTQAIEGVKPLTVLQLAGRDIYVREGCYNCHSQMIRPLRAETLRYGPYSVAGEFVFDHPFQWGSKRTGPDLHRVGGRYSDEWHRLHLRNPRDLVPESNMPAYPWLEKATVAADAMPAHLRALRRVGVPYSDDEIAGAADAVRGKTELDALIAYLQSLGLARK
;
A
#
# COMPACT_ATOMS: atom_id res chain seq x y z
N MET A 1 49.28 -17.69 12.51
CA MET A 1 49.29 -16.24 12.17
C MET A 1 48.11 -15.58 12.91
N ALA A 2 48.43 -14.68 13.85
CA ALA A 2 47.35 -13.95 14.56
C ALA A 2 46.61 -13.04 13.59
N PHE A 3 45.27 -13.10 13.62
CA PHE A 3 44.44 -12.19 12.92
C PHE A 3 44.51 -10.83 13.65
N THR A 4 45.16 -9.84 13.05
CA THR A 4 45.28 -8.51 13.63
C THR A 4 44.20 -7.59 13.02
N HIS A 5 43.66 -6.67 13.80
CA HIS A 5 42.67 -5.68 13.40
C HIS A 5 43.11 -4.89 12.15
N GLU A 6 44.38 -4.53 12.11
CA GLU A 6 45.04 -3.85 11.00
C GLU A 6 44.83 -4.56 9.63
N LYS A 7 44.84 -5.91 9.60
CA LYS A 7 44.62 -6.68 8.37
C LYS A 7 43.19 -6.56 7.86
N ILE A 8 42.22 -6.38 8.74
CA ILE A 8 40.83 -6.17 8.37
C ILE A 8 40.64 -4.75 7.81
N GLU A 9 41.19 -3.77 8.50
CA GLU A 9 41.04 -2.35 8.15
C GLU A 9 41.80 -1.99 6.86
N THR A 10 42.94 -2.58 6.61
CA THR A 10 43.75 -2.31 5.40
C THR A 10 43.31 -3.06 4.17
N LYS A 11 42.46 -4.10 4.29
CA LYS A 11 41.94 -4.88 3.15
C LYS A 11 40.46 -4.69 2.98
N SER A 12 40.07 -3.73 2.15
CA SER A 12 38.67 -3.35 1.93
C SER A 12 37.75 -4.54 1.60
N TRP A 13 38.21 -5.50 0.77
CA TRP A 13 37.43 -6.67 0.43
C TRP A 13 37.10 -7.54 1.65
N LEU A 14 38.06 -7.70 2.56
CA LEU A 14 37.91 -8.51 3.80
C LEU A 14 36.92 -7.78 4.75
N MET A 15 37.08 -6.48 4.89
CA MET A 15 36.17 -5.66 5.69
C MET A 15 34.73 -5.73 5.16
N ILE A 16 34.54 -5.58 3.84
CA ILE A 16 33.23 -5.70 3.19
C ILE A 16 32.63 -7.08 3.42
N ALA A 17 33.41 -8.16 3.24
CA ALA A 17 32.93 -9.52 3.45
C ALA A 17 32.49 -9.75 4.90
N LEU A 18 33.23 -9.27 5.88
CA LEU A 18 32.87 -9.39 7.29
C LEU A 18 31.65 -8.56 7.65
N ILE A 19 31.52 -7.36 7.12
CA ILE A 19 30.32 -6.52 7.29
C ILE A 19 29.09 -7.24 6.72
N LEU A 20 29.18 -7.77 5.50
CA LEU A 20 28.07 -8.50 4.86
C LEU A 20 27.66 -9.73 5.69
N VAL A 21 28.62 -10.48 6.23
CA VAL A 21 28.33 -11.66 7.08
C VAL A 21 27.59 -11.23 8.35
N VAL A 22 28.04 -10.19 9.03
CA VAL A 22 27.40 -9.72 10.28
C VAL A 22 26.00 -9.16 10.02
N ILE A 23 25.85 -8.34 8.98
CA ILE A 23 24.55 -7.78 8.59
C ILE A 23 23.60 -8.90 8.14
N ALA A 24 24.07 -9.86 7.34
CA ALA A 24 23.26 -10.98 6.89
C ALA A 24 22.79 -11.84 8.07
N PHE A 25 23.66 -12.11 9.05
CA PHE A 25 23.26 -12.86 10.25
C PHE A 25 22.15 -12.16 11.03
N GLY A 26 22.31 -10.86 11.32
CA GLY A 26 21.28 -10.07 12.01
C GLY A 26 19.97 -10.01 11.20
N GLY A 27 20.05 -9.72 9.90
CA GLY A 27 18.88 -9.67 9.02
C GLY A 27 18.15 -11.00 8.89
N LEU A 28 18.88 -12.12 8.77
CA LEU A 28 18.27 -13.45 8.69
C LEU A 28 17.54 -13.84 9.99
N VAL A 29 18.13 -13.56 11.15
CA VAL A 29 17.52 -13.84 12.46
C VAL A 29 16.21 -13.07 12.63
N GLU A 30 16.13 -11.84 12.12
CA GLU A 30 14.91 -11.00 12.18
C GLU A 30 13.87 -11.37 11.13
N ILE A 31 14.30 -11.61 9.88
CA ILE A 31 13.39 -11.75 8.73
C ILE A 31 12.87 -13.19 8.61
N VAL A 32 13.74 -14.20 8.74
CA VAL A 32 13.36 -15.60 8.49
C VAL A 32 12.19 -16.08 9.37
N PRO A 33 12.13 -15.80 10.69
CA PRO A 33 11.01 -16.22 11.51
C PRO A 33 9.66 -15.66 11.06
N LEU A 34 9.64 -14.47 10.42
CA LEU A 34 8.39 -13.84 9.96
C LEU A 34 7.69 -14.66 8.87
N PHE A 35 8.43 -15.40 8.05
CA PHE A 35 7.84 -16.28 7.03
C PHE A 35 7.08 -17.48 7.62
N PHE A 36 7.35 -17.84 8.87
CA PHE A 36 6.71 -18.97 9.56
C PHE A 36 5.64 -18.52 10.55
N GLN A 37 5.44 -17.22 10.75
CA GLN A 37 4.41 -16.69 11.63
C GLN A 37 3.10 -16.50 10.87
N ARG A 38 2.02 -17.16 11.32
CA ARG A 38 0.69 -17.02 10.71
C ARG A 38 0.17 -15.58 10.77
N SER A 39 0.45 -14.86 11.84
CA SER A 39 0.03 -13.46 12.01
C SER A 39 0.62 -12.50 10.99
N THR A 40 1.73 -12.86 10.33
CA THR A 40 2.38 -12.04 9.30
C THR A 40 2.11 -12.54 7.88
N THR A 41 1.73 -13.80 7.71
CA THR A 41 1.61 -14.45 6.39
C THR A 41 0.18 -14.77 5.98
N GLN A 42 -0.76 -14.80 6.92
CA GLN A 42 -2.16 -15.13 6.62
C GLN A 42 -3.06 -13.92 6.69
N ALA A 43 -4.00 -13.85 5.74
CA ALA A 43 -5.06 -12.85 5.77
C ALA A 43 -5.91 -13.02 7.02
N ILE A 44 -6.28 -11.91 7.66
CA ILE A 44 -7.32 -11.93 8.68
C ILE A 44 -8.70 -12.11 8.02
N GLU A 45 -9.68 -12.50 8.82
CA GLU A 45 -11.05 -12.64 8.34
C GLU A 45 -11.56 -11.35 7.68
N GLY A 46 -12.23 -11.50 6.54
CA GLY A 46 -12.79 -10.38 5.78
C GLY A 46 -11.82 -9.70 4.80
N VAL A 47 -10.52 -9.98 4.85
CA VAL A 47 -9.56 -9.45 3.86
C VAL A 47 -9.67 -10.23 2.56
N LYS A 48 -9.85 -9.51 1.46
CA LYS A 48 -9.93 -10.05 0.10
C LYS A 48 -8.98 -9.29 -0.82
N PRO A 49 -8.54 -9.91 -1.92
CA PRO A 49 -7.85 -9.19 -2.99
C PRO A 49 -8.68 -7.99 -3.46
N LEU A 50 -8.01 -6.93 -3.88
CA LEU A 50 -8.68 -5.78 -4.49
C LEU A 50 -9.41 -6.19 -5.76
N THR A 51 -10.63 -5.69 -5.95
CA THR A 51 -11.31 -5.80 -7.25
C THR A 51 -10.51 -5.05 -8.32
N VAL A 52 -10.79 -5.33 -9.60
CA VAL A 52 -10.06 -4.69 -10.71
C VAL A 52 -10.13 -3.16 -10.64
N LEU A 53 -11.30 -2.61 -10.30
CA LEU A 53 -11.48 -1.16 -10.16
C LEU A 53 -10.69 -0.59 -8.96
N GLN A 54 -10.71 -1.28 -7.83
CA GLN A 54 -9.94 -0.89 -6.64
C GLN A 54 -8.44 -0.97 -6.92
N LEU A 55 -7.98 -2.00 -7.64
CA LEU A 55 -6.59 -2.14 -8.03
C LEU A 55 -6.14 -1.00 -8.96
N ALA A 56 -6.95 -0.65 -9.96
CA ALA A 56 -6.70 0.52 -10.81
C ALA A 56 -6.61 1.81 -9.97
N GLY A 57 -7.50 1.96 -8.98
CA GLY A 57 -7.45 3.09 -8.04
C GLY A 57 -6.19 3.12 -7.19
N ARG A 58 -5.69 1.95 -6.77
CA ARG A 58 -4.41 1.84 -6.07
C ARG A 58 -3.24 2.28 -6.94
N ASP A 59 -3.25 1.91 -8.23
CA ASP A 59 -2.20 2.34 -9.16
C ASP A 59 -2.19 3.86 -9.33
N ILE A 60 -3.36 4.47 -9.40
CA ILE A 60 -3.51 5.93 -9.45
C ILE A 60 -3.01 6.55 -8.14
N TYR A 61 -3.37 5.99 -6.98
CA TYR A 61 -2.88 6.44 -5.67
C TYR A 61 -1.35 6.46 -5.60
N VAL A 62 -0.70 5.43 -6.14
CA VAL A 62 0.77 5.32 -6.21
C VAL A 62 1.34 6.31 -7.23
N ARG A 63 0.74 6.40 -8.41
CA ARG A 63 1.20 7.30 -9.49
C ARG A 63 1.12 8.78 -9.08
N GLU A 64 0.03 9.19 -8.45
CA GLU A 64 -0.16 10.57 -7.98
C GLU A 64 0.66 10.88 -6.70
N GLY A 65 1.31 9.88 -6.11
CA GLY A 65 2.20 10.07 -4.96
C GLY A 65 1.47 10.39 -3.65
N CYS A 66 0.23 9.95 -3.49
CA CYS A 66 -0.58 10.20 -2.29
C CYS A 66 0.11 9.71 -1.01
N TYR A 67 0.88 8.61 -1.10
CA TYR A 67 1.66 8.03 -0.01
C TYR A 67 2.78 8.95 0.51
N ASN A 68 3.17 10.00 -0.23
CA ASN A 68 4.16 10.98 0.25
C ASN A 68 3.62 11.86 1.38
N CYS A 69 2.29 12.07 1.41
CA CYS A 69 1.62 12.90 2.42
C CYS A 69 0.71 12.10 3.35
N HIS A 70 0.23 10.92 2.93
CA HIS A 70 -0.67 10.06 3.67
C HIS A 70 -0.01 8.71 4.00
N SER A 71 -0.09 8.28 5.24
CA SER A 71 0.22 6.90 5.62
C SER A 71 -1.01 6.01 5.50
N GLN A 72 -0.79 4.70 5.44
CA GLN A 72 -1.84 3.66 5.50
C GLN A 72 -1.47 2.62 6.56
N MET A 73 -1.03 3.06 7.73
CA MET A 73 -0.69 2.20 8.85
C MET A 73 -0.94 2.94 10.16
N ILE A 74 -1.93 2.50 10.90
CA ILE A 74 -2.22 3.01 12.25
C ILE A 74 -1.33 2.25 13.22
N ARG A 75 -0.48 2.98 13.95
CA ARG A 75 0.42 2.41 14.95
C ARG A 75 -0.34 2.03 16.22
N PRO A 76 0.18 1.06 17.04
CA PRO A 76 -0.46 0.63 18.28
C PRO A 76 -0.23 1.66 19.42
N LEU A 77 -0.45 2.94 19.11
CA LEU A 77 -0.35 4.05 20.04
C LEU A 77 -1.75 4.55 20.39
N ARG A 78 -2.01 4.81 21.69
CA ARG A 78 -3.33 5.24 22.16
C ARG A 78 -3.87 6.46 21.39
N ALA A 79 -3.04 7.46 21.13
CA ALA A 79 -3.44 8.67 20.41
C ALA A 79 -3.90 8.35 18.97
N GLU A 80 -3.27 7.40 18.30
CA GLU A 80 -3.61 7.01 16.93
C GLU A 80 -4.87 6.17 16.90
N THR A 81 -4.98 5.19 17.78
CA THR A 81 -6.17 4.32 17.84
C THR A 81 -7.44 5.10 18.22
N LEU A 82 -7.33 6.11 19.08
CA LEU A 82 -8.45 7.00 19.38
C LEU A 82 -8.85 7.88 18.18
N ARG A 83 -7.87 8.30 17.37
CA ARG A 83 -8.12 9.19 16.23
C ARG A 83 -8.62 8.45 14.99
N TYR A 84 -8.01 7.31 14.68
CA TYR A 84 -8.21 6.62 13.39
C TYR A 84 -8.99 5.31 13.51
N GLY A 85 -9.03 4.70 14.68
CA GLY A 85 -9.61 3.38 14.90
C GLY A 85 -8.56 2.30 15.21
N PRO A 86 -8.89 1.01 15.11
CA PRO A 86 -8.00 -0.09 15.47
C PRO A 86 -6.66 -0.01 14.75
N TYR A 87 -5.54 -0.31 15.47
CA TYR A 87 -4.21 -0.34 14.86
C TYR A 87 -4.11 -1.40 13.77
N SER A 88 -3.23 -1.14 12.79
CA SER A 88 -3.03 -2.01 11.64
C SER A 88 -2.27 -3.27 12.00
N VAL A 89 -2.65 -4.41 11.42
CA VAL A 89 -1.96 -5.69 11.58
C VAL A 89 -1.53 -6.25 10.22
N ALA A 90 -0.45 -7.03 10.21
CA ALA A 90 0.14 -7.53 8.97
C ALA A 90 -0.85 -8.31 8.09
N GLY A 91 -1.76 -9.08 8.69
CA GLY A 91 -2.77 -9.85 7.97
C GLY A 91 -3.79 -9.02 7.16
N GLU A 92 -3.84 -7.69 7.35
CA GLU A 92 -4.66 -6.80 6.53
C GLU A 92 -4.03 -6.51 5.16
N PHE A 93 -2.72 -6.73 5.00
CA PHE A 93 -1.94 -6.32 3.84
C PHE A 93 -1.39 -7.47 3.00
N VAL A 94 -1.77 -8.71 3.28
CA VAL A 94 -1.19 -9.90 2.62
C VAL A 94 -1.32 -9.90 1.10
N PHE A 95 -2.27 -9.15 0.56
CA PHE A 95 -2.49 -9.00 -0.89
C PHE A 95 -2.00 -7.66 -1.44
N ASP A 96 -1.38 -6.82 -0.60
CA ASP A 96 -0.89 -5.50 -1.00
C ASP A 96 0.60 -5.54 -1.37
N HIS A 97 0.90 -5.37 -2.66
CA HIS A 97 2.25 -5.46 -3.21
C HIS A 97 2.57 -4.23 -4.08
N PRO A 98 3.52 -3.36 -3.64
CA PRO A 98 4.14 -3.23 -2.32
C PRO A 98 3.22 -2.54 -1.31
N PHE A 99 3.50 -2.70 -0.02
CA PHE A 99 2.78 -2.04 1.06
C PHE A 99 2.86 -0.52 0.94
N GLN A 100 1.74 0.15 1.22
CA GLN A 100 1.63 1.62 1.17
C GLN A 100 1.65 2.24 2.58
N TRP A 101 2.36 1.64 3.52
CA TRP A 101 2.33 2.01 4.92
C TRP A 101 2.73 3.47 5.15
N GLY A 102 3.94 3.86 4.77
CA GLY A 102 4.46 5.20 4.94
C GLY A 102 4.56 5.66 6.41
N SER A 103 5.38 6.67 6.65
CA SER A 103 5.53 7.26 7.98
C SER A 103 5.24 8.77 8.00
N LYS A 104 5.18 9.40 6.83
CA LYS A 104 4.85 10.82 6.71
C LYS A 104 3.34 11.02 6.77
N ARG A 105 2.92 12.05 7.47
CA ARG A 105 1.51 12.43 7.67
C ARG A 105 1.35 13.94 7.59
N THR A 106 1.64 14.51 6.43
CA THR A 106 1.21 15.89 6.12
C THR A 106 -0.32 15.93 6.09
N GLY A 107 -0.94 14.87 5.55
CA GLY A 107 -2.35 14.56 5.71
C GLY A 107 -2.59 13.43 6.73
N PRO A 108 -3.86 13.09 7.04
CA PRO A 108 -4.21 12.01 7.95
C PRO A 108 -3.84 10.63 7.40
N ASP A 109 -3.74 9.63 8.31
CA ASP A 109 -3.67 8.23 7.93
C ASP A 109 -4.97 7.79 7.24
N LEU A 110 -4.85 7.01 6.15
CA LEU A 110 -5.98 6.59 5.32
C LEU A 110 -6.40 5.13 5.53
N HIS A 111 -5.72 4.37 6.40
CA HIS A 111 -6.00 2.93 6.52
C HIS A 111 -7.44 2.61 6.94
N ARG A 112 -8.12 3.50 7.65
CA ARG A 112 -9.54 3.33 8.08
C ARG A 112 -10.47 4.34 7.41
N VAL A 113 -10.13 4.82 6.23
CA VAL A 113 -10.94 5.83 5.54
C VAL A 113 -12.16 5.21 4.85
N GLY A 114 -12.09 3.94 4.46
CA GLY A 114 -13.18 3.25 3.76
C GLY A 114 -14.51 3.34 4.51
N GLY A 115 -15.56 3.83 3.85
CA GLY A 115 -16.90 4.06 4.42
C GLY A 115 -16.98 5.11 5.53
N ARG A 116 -15.93 5.93 5.70
CA ARG A 116 -15.95 7.06 6.65
C ARG A 116 -16.63 8.29 6.04
N TYR A 117 -16.40 8.50 4.76
CA TYR A 117 -16.99 9.58 3.97
C TYR A 117 -17.72 9.00 2.77
N SER A 118 -18.71 9.74 2.24
CA SER A 118 -19.41 9.34 1.01
C SER A 118 -18.52 9.47 -0.24
N ASP A 119 -18.89 8.78 -1.31
CA ASP A 119 -18.20 8.90 -2.60
C ASP A 119 -18.22 10.33 -3.11
N GLU A 120 -19.32 11.05 -2.91
CA GLU A 120 -19.44 12.44 -3.32
C GLU A 120 -18.49 13.34 -2.52
N TRP A 121 -18.33 13.10 -1.21
CA TRP A 121 -17.34 13.81 -0.42
C TRP A 121 -15.93 13.59 -0.98
N HIS A 122 -15.56 12.34 -1.29
CA HIS A 122 -14.27 12.03 -1.90
C HIS A 122 -14.09 12.70 -3.26
N ARG A 123 -15.13 12.73 -4.07
CA ARG A 123 -15.13 13.38 -5.39
C ARG A 123 -14.82 14.87 -5.28
N LEU A 124 -15.54 15.59 -4.42
CA LEU A 124 -15.33 17.01 -4.17
C LEU A 124 -13.94 17.27 -3.59
N HIS A 125 -13.53 16.46 -2.59
CA HIS A 125 -12.25 16.62 -1.93
C HIS A 125 -11.06 16.38 -2.86
N LEU A 126 -11.12 15.39 -3.73
CA LEU A 126 -10.04 15.10 -4.69
C LEU A 126 -10.02 16.14 -5.83
N ARG A 127 -11.17 16.61 -6.27
CA ARG A 127 -11.26 17.67 -7.28
C ARG A 127 -10.62 18.97 -6.79
N ASN A 128 -11.01 19.44 -5.61
CA ASN A 128 -10.41 20.58 -4.93
C ASN A 128 -10.62 20.48 -3.41
N PRO A 129 -9.60 20.12 -2.64
CA PRO A 129 -9.73 19.94 -1.19
C PRO A 129 -10.24 21.18 -0.45
N ARG A 130 -9.92 22.38 -0.97
CA ARG A 130 -10.29 23.65 -0.32
C ARG A 130 -11.76 23.97 -0.41
N ASP A 131 -12.51 23.28 -1.29
CA ASP A 131 -13.98 23.43 -1.36
C ASP A 131 -14.66 22.87 -0.09
N LEU A 132 -14.01 21.90 0.59
CA LEU A 132 -14.49 21.28 1.82
C LEU A 132 -13.71 21.72 3.07
N VAL A 133 -12.42 21.98 2.91
CA VAL A 133 -11.49 22.38 3.98
C VAL A 133 -10.65 23.55 3.48
N PRO A 134 -11.08 24.81 3.69
CA PRO A 134 -10.43 25.99 3.11
C PRO A 134 -8.93 26.12 3.39
N GLU A 135 -8.45 25.65 4.54
CA GLU A 135 -7.04 25.71 4.95
C GLU A 135 -6.22 24.49 4.46
N SER A 136 -6.80 23.65 3.60
CA SER A 136 -6.12 22.42 3.17
C SER A 136 -4.85 22.72 2.37
N ASN A 137 -3.75 22.07 2.78
CA ASN A 137 -2.48 22.04 2.04
C ASN A 137 -2.46 20.97 0.93
N MET A 138 -3.46 20.11 0.86
CA MET A 138 -3.55 19.07 -0.15
C MET A 138 -3.72 19.71 -1.55
N PRO A 139 -2.96 19.27 -2.56
CA PRO A 139 -3.18 19.71 -3.94
C PRO A 139 -4.52 19.23 -4.49
N ALA A 140 -5.02 19.92 -5.50
CA ALA A 140 -6.22 19.53 -6.25
C ALA A 140 -5.81 18.55 -7.38
N TYR A 141 -6.70 17.61 -7.71
CA TYR A 141 -6.51 16.58 -8.75
C TYR A 141 -7.67 16.57 -9.76
N PRO A 142 -8.02 17.72 -10.40
CA PRO A 142 -9.20 17.82 -11.26
C PRO A 142 -9.09 16.99 -12.55
N TRP A 143 -7.88 16.62 -12.98
CA TRP A 143 -7.67 15.79 -14.17
C TRP A 143 -8.18 14.37 -14.02
N LEU A 144 -8.28 13.84 -12.80
CA LEU A 144 -8.77 12.48 -12.53
C LEU A 144 -10.23 12.27 -12.95
N GLU A 145 -11.04 13.34 -13.01
CA GLU A 145 -12.43 13.27 -13.49
C GLU A 145 -12.51 13.05 -15.01
N LYS A 146 -11.48 13.49 -15.75
CA LYS A 146 -11.46 13.44 -17.21
C LYS A 146 -10.65 12.26 -17.75
N ALA A 147 -9.64 11.85 -17.01
CA ALA A 147 -8.81 10.70 -17.37
C ALA A 147 -9.57 9.40 -17.14
N THR A 148 -9.38 8.45 -18.06
CA THR A 148 -9.99 7.12 -17.97
C THR A 148 -8.93 6.08 -17.60
N VAL A 149 -9.37 5.05 -16.86
CA VAL A 149 -8.52 3.92 -16.48
C VAL A 149 -7.94 3.23 -17.71
N ALA A 150 -6.66 2.89 -17.69
CA ALA A 150 -5.98 2.11 -18.72
C ALA A 150 -6.44 0.65 -18.70
N ALA A 151 -7.65 0.40 -19.19
CA ALA A 151 -8.33 -0.89 -19.09
C ALA A 151 -7.51 -2.06 -19.66
N ASP A 152 -6.86 -1.86 -20.81
CA ASP A 152 -6.11 -2.91 -21.50
C ASP A 152 -4.83 -3.36 -20.76
N ALA A 153 -4.35 -2.58 -19.79
CA ALA A 153 -3.22 -2.95 -18.94
C ALA A 153 -3.61 -3.88 -17.78
N MET A 154 -4.88 -3.88 -17.36
CA MET A 154 -5.33 -4.59 -16.15
C MET A 154 -5.13 -6.11 -16.19
N PRO A 155 -5.39 -6.84 -17.31
CA PRO A 155 -5.14 -8.28 -17.34
C PRO A 155 -3.67 -8.64 -17.09
N ALA A 156 -2.73 -7.84 -17.60
CA ALA A 156 -1.30 -8.05 -17.36
C ALA A 156 -0.93 -7.78 -15.91
N HIS A 157 -1.51 -6.76 -15.31
CA HIS A 157 -1.30 -6.40 -13.90
C HIS A 157 -1.81 -7.50 -12.95
N LEU A 158 -3.05 -8.01 -13.15
CA LEU A 158 -3.58 -9.11 -12.33
C LEU A 158 -2.69 -10.36 -12.46
N ARG A 159 -2.22 -10.69 -13.68
CA ARG A 159 -1.27 -11.80 -13.86
C ARG A 159 0.03 -11.61 -13.09
N ALA A 160 0.55 -10.39 -13.05
CA ALA A 160 1.76 -10.08 -12.29
C ALA A 160 1.55 -10.27 -10.78
N LEU A 161 0.43 -9.79 -10.24
CA LEU A 161 0.07 -9.96 -8.83
C LEU A 161 -0.18 -11.42 -8.47
N ARG A 162 -0.79 -12.21 -9.38
CA ARG A 162 -0.98 -13.65 -9.18
C ARG A 162 0.36 -14.39 -9.04
N ARG A 163 1.41 -13.95 -9.74
CA ARG A 163 2.76 -14.54 -9.61
C ARG A 163 3.39 -14.31 -8.24
N VAL A 164 3.01 -13.26 -7.55
CA VAL A 164 3.47 -12.96 -6.17
C VAL A 164 2.49 -13.42 -5.10
N GLY A 165 1.48 -14.23 -5.46
CA GLY A 165 0.62 -14.94 -4.51
C GLY A 165 -0.78 -14.36 -4.31
N VAL A 166 -1.18 -13.31 -5.03
CA VAL A 166 -2.57 -12.82 -4.95
C VAL A 166 -3.50 -13.77 -5.71
N PRO A 167 -4.58 -14.30 -5.11
CA PRO A 167 -5.38 -15.40 -5.68
C PRO A 167 -6.42 -14.91 -6.72
N TYR A 168 -5.98 -14.25 -7.77
CA TYR A 168 -6.85 -13.90 -8.89
C TYR A 168 -7.13 -15.13 -9.78
N SER A 169 -8.40 -15.35 -10.12
CA SER A 169 -8.83 -16.42 -11.03
C SER A 169 -8.57 -16.08 -12.50
N ASP A 170 -8.66 -17.09 -13.38
CA ASP A 170 -8.52 -16.85 -14.81
C ASP A 170 -9.68 -16.02 -15.37
N ASP A 171 -10.90 -16.19 -14.84
CA ASP A 171 -12.07 -15.40 -15.25
C ASP A 171 -11.93 -13.92 -14.84
N GLU A 172 -11.43 -13.64 -13.64
CA GLU A 172 -11.15 -12.26 -13.21
C GLU A 172 -10.10 -11.60 -14.09
N ILE A 173 -9.06 -12.34 -14.47
CA ILE A 173 -8.02 -11.84 -15.37
C ILE A 173 -8.57 -11.60 -16.78
N ALA A 174 -9.38 -12.52 -17.31
CA ALA A 174 -9.97 -12.38 -18.64
C ALA A 174 -10.95 -11.20 -18.72
N GLY A 175 -11.78 -11.03 -17.69
CA GLY A 175 -12.77 -9.95 -17.60
C GLY A 175 -12.21 -8.60 -17.13
N ALA A 176 -10.92 -8.51 -16.76
CA ALA A 176 -10.35 -7.36 -16.08
C ALA A 176 -10.45 -6.05 -16.90
N ALA A 177 -10.22 -6.11 -18.20
CA ALA A 177 -10.31 -4.92 -19.05
C ALA A 177 -11.75 -4.38 -19.10
N ASP A 178 -12.72 -5.27 -19.26
CA ASP A 178 -14.14 -4.86 -19.38
C ASP A 178 -14.70 -4.35 -18.05
N ALA A 179 -14.21 -4.86 -16.92
CA ALA A 179 -14.62 -4.42 -15.58
C ALA A 179 -14.33 -2.94 -15.31
N VAL A 180 -13.36 -2.35 -15.98
CA VAL A 180 -12.95 -0.95 -15.77
C VAL A 180 -13.06 -0.07 -17.03
N ARG A 181 -13.49 -0.64 -18.15
CA ARG A 181 -13.62 0.10 -19.40
C ARG A 181 -14.58 1.28 -19.26
N GLY A 182 -14.13 2.48 -19.62
CA GLY A 182 -14.89 3.72 -19.52
C GLY A 182 -15.04 4.29 -18.10
N LYS A 183 -14.45 3.66 -17.08
CA LYS A 183 -14.40 4.24 -15.73
C LYS A 183 -13.38 5.36 -15.68
N THR A 184 -13.70 6.42 -14.93
CA THR A 184 -12.74 7.51 -14.69
C THR A 184 -11.68 7.08 -13.68
N GLU A 185 -10.52 7.73 -13.73
CA GLU A 185 -9.48 7.53 -12.73
C GLU A 185 -9.95 7.94 -11.34
N LEU A 186 -10.81 8.97 -11.26
CA LEU A 186 -11.40 9.40 -10.00
C LEU A 186 -12.31 8.32 -9.40
N ASP A 187 -13.17 7.67 -10.21
CA ASP A 187 -14.04 6.60 -9.73
C ASP A 187 -13.21 5.41 -9.21
N ALA A 188 -12.12 5.08 -9.91
CA ALA A 188 -11.21 4.02 -9.48
C ALA A 188 -10.50 4.37 -8.16
N LEU A 189 -10.00 5.59 -8.03
CA LEU A 189 -9.35 6.06 -6.80
C LEU A 189 -10.33 6.06 -5.62
N ILE A 190 -11.57 6.51 -5.81
CA ILE A 190 -12.61 6.46 -4.77
C ILE A 190 -12.91 5.02 -4.38
N ALA A 191 -13.06 4.11 -5.34
CA ALA A 191 -13.27 2.69 -5.05
C ALA A 191 -12.13 2.08 -4.22
N TYR A 192 -10.89 2.46 -4.50
CA TYR A 192 -9.74 2.06 -3.69
C TYR A 192 -9.83 2.63 -2.27
N LEU A 193 -10.03 3.94 -2.10
CA LEU A 193 -10.13 4.57 -0.78
C LEU A 193 -11.26 3.97 0.05
N GLN A 194 -12.41 3.67 -0.56
CA GLN A 194 -13.55 3.03 0.09
C GLN A 194 -13.29 1.57 0.50
N SER A 195 -12.28 0.91 -0.08
CA SER A 195 -11.92 -0.45 0.30
C SER A 195 -10.99 -0.53 1.52
N LEU A 196 -10.37 0.59 1.90
CA LEU A 196 -9.34 0.60 2.94
C LEU A 196 -9.90 0.29 4.33
N GLY A 197 -9.30 -0.69 4.98
CA GLY A 197 -9.51 -1.02 6.39
C GLY A 197 -10.86 -1.62 6.76
N LEU A 198 -11.63 -2.11 5.80
CA LEU A 198 -12.98 -2.66 6.05
C LEU A 198 -13.00 -3.92 6.91
N ALA A 199 -11.93 -4.71 6.92
CA ALA A 199 -11.85 -5.96 7.67
C ALA A 199 -11.72 -5.76 9.20
N ARG A 200 -11.35 -4.56 9.65
CA ARG A 200 -11.20 -4.22 11.07
C ARG A 200 -11.74 -2.82 11.37
N LYS A 201 -13.05 -2.69 11.38
CA LYS A 201 -13.73 -1.46 11.82
C LYS A 201 -14.10 -1.51 13.28
#